data_7fe818104de7b56ccb23a55bc5432c20
#
_entry.id   7fe818104de7b56ccb23a55bc5432c20
#
_cell.length_a   1.000
_cell.length_b   1.000
_cell.length_c   1.000
_cell.angle_alpha   90.00
_cell.angle_beta   90.00
_cell.angle_gamma   90.00
#
_symmetry.space_group_name_H-M   'P 1'
#
loop_
_entity.id
_entity.type
_entity.pdbx_description
1 polymer ?
#
loop_
_entity_poly.entity_id
_entity_poly.type
_entity_poly.pdbx_seq_one_letter_code
_entity_poly.pdbx_strand_id
1 'polypeptide(L)'
;MEKRSIVFCGTPDFAVPSLRALVQDKNFNVSLVITQPDRPVGRSKELTAPPVKTAALELGIPVLQPEKLNAEFATIAASIDRPDFLVVVAYGQLLSQAVLEWPLIAPINVHGRRLARGRGAPPIEHAVLHGDAETGIAVQRMVK
;
A
#
# COMPACT_ATOMS: atom_id res chain seq x y z
N MET A 1 9.61 -21.84 -4.44
CA MET A 1 8.30 -21.37 -3.96
C MET A 1 7.95 -20.06 -4.64
N GLU A 2 6.73 -19.98 -5.13
CA GLU A 2 6.30 -18.78 -5.80
C GLU A 2 6.06 -17.66 -4.81
N LYS A 3 6.41 -16.47 -5.23
CA LYS A 3 6.16 -15.30 -4.40
C LYS A 3 4.69 -14.90 -4.48
N ARG A 4 4.18 -14.37 -3.39
CA ARG A 4 2.83 -13.77 -3.40
C ARG A 4 2.93 -12.38 -3.99
N SER A 5 1.99 -12.05 -4.87
CA SER A 5 2.01 -10.76 -5.52
C SER A 5 1.23 -9.73 -4.71
N ILE A 6 1.72 -8.50 -4.71
CA ILE A 6 1.14 -7.42 -3.93
C ILE A 6 0.94 -6.20 -4.83
N VAL A 7 -0.24 -5.60 -4.72
CA VAL A 7 -0.45 -4.23 -5.16
C VAL A 7 -0.45 -3.38 -3.91
N PHE A 8 0.41 -2.37 -3.87
CA PHE A 8 0.61 -1.53 -2.70
C PHE A 8 -0.02 -0.17 -2.93
N CYS A 9 -0.88 0.25 -2.00
CA CYS A 9 -1.51 1.57 -2.03
C CYS A 9 -1.03 2.37 -0.84
N GLY A 10 -0.36 3.48 -1.07
CA GLY A 10 0.14 4.32 0.01
C GLY A 10 0.60 5.66 -0.54
N THR A 11 0.78 6.63 0.34
CA THR A 11 1.10 7.99 -0.10
C THR A 11 2.22 8.65 0.69
N PRO A 12 2.11 8.85 2.03
CA PRO A 12 3.08 9.68 2.77
C PRO A 12 4.32 8.91 3.19
N ASP A 13 5.24 9.63 3.82
CA ASP A 13 6.48 9.04 4.35
C ASP A 13 6.20 7.83 5.23
N PHE A 14 5.15 7.88 6.02
CA PHE A 14 4.82 6.76 6.91
C PHE A 14 4.71 5.44 6.16
N ALA A 15 4.25 5.48 4.92
CA ALA A 15 4.03 4.25 4.15
C ALA A 15 5.31 3.72 3.48
N VAL A 16 6.35 4.54 3.37
CA VAL A 16 7.57 4.15 2.65
C VAL A 16 8.28 2.95 3.28
N PRO A 17 8.50 2.90 4.62
CA PRO A 17 9.16 1.73 5.20
C PRO A 17 8.41 0.44 4.93
N SER A 18 7.07 0.49 4.94
CA SER A 18 6.26 -0.69 4.64
C SER A 18 6.51 -1.18 3.22
N LEU A 19 6.54 -0.26 2.27
CA LEU A 19 6.81 -0.64 0.88
C LEU A 19 8.20 -1.26 0.75
N ARG A 20 9.22 -0.64 1.34
CA ARG A 20 10.58 -1.15 1.24
C ARG A 20 10.70 -2.53 1.87
N ALA A 21 10.05 -2.74 3.01
CA ALA A 21 10.09 -4.02 3.69
C ALA A 21 9.48 -5.13 2.84
N LEU A 22 8.35 -4.84 2.20
CA LEU A 22 7.70 -5.84 1.33
C LEU A 22 8.54 -6.15 0.11
N VAL A 23 9.20 -5.15 -0.47
CA VAL A 23 10.05 -5.36 -1.64
C VAL A 23 11.27 -6.21 -1.28
N GLN A 24 11.81 -6.01 -0.09
CA GLN A 24 13.00 -6.76 0.35
C GLN A 24 12.68 -8.18 0.78
N ASP A 25 11.42 -8.47 1.08
CA ASP A 25 11.03 -9.80 1.53
C ASP A 25 10.93 -10.75 0.35
N LYS A 26 11.67 -11.85 0.41
CA LYS A 26 11.72 -12.79 -0.70
C LYS A 26 10.41 -13.56 -0.92
N ASN A 27 9.47 -13.45 0.01
CA ASN A 27 8.17 -14.12 -0.14
C ASN A 27 7.18 -13.31 -0.96
N PHE A 28 7.49 -12.05 -1.24
CA PHE A 28 6.55 -11.15 -1.90
C PHE A 28 7.15 -10.54 -3.16
N ASN A 29 6.25 -10.23 -4.09
CA ASN A 29 6.58 -9.47 -5.28
C ASN A 29 5.60 -8.30 -5.37
N VAL A 30 6.09 -7.08 -5.19
CA VAL A 30 5.25 -5.90 -5.34
C VAL A 30 5.19 -5.54 -6.82
N SER A 31 4.06 -5.80 -7.45
CA SER A 31 3.92 -5.66 -8.90
C SER A 31 3.47 -4.27 -9.32
N LEU A 32 2.84 -3.53 -8.42
CA LEU A 32 2.28 -2.21 -8.74
C LEU A 32 2.17 -1.38 -7.47
N VAL A 33 2.45 -0.10 -7.57
CA VAL A 33 2.21 0.87 -6.51
C VAL A 33 1.15 1.84 -7.00
N ILE A 34 0.13 2.06 -6.17
CA ILE A 34 -0.90 3.06 -6.41
C ILE A 34 -0.75 4.12 -5.33
N THR A 35 -0.61 5.37 -5.73
CA THR A 35 -0.40 6.46 -4.80
C THR A 35 -1.21 7.67 -5.27
N GLN A 36 -1.34 8.68 -4.40
CA GLN A 36 -2.10 9.86 -4.76
C GLN A 36 -1.36 10.68 -5.82
N PRO A 37 -2.08 11.51 -6.57
CA PRO A 37 -1.44 12.39 -7.54
C PRO A 37 -0.47 13.36 -6.88
N ASP A 38 0.47 13.86 -7.68
CA ASP A 38 1.36 14.93 -7.23
C ASP A 38 0.52 16.11 -6.79
N ARG A 39 0.94 16.79 -5.72
CA ARG A 39 0.17 17.91 -5.15
C ARG A 39 1.06 19.13 -4.99
N PRO A 40 0.49 20.34 -5.10
CA PRO A 40 1.23 21.54 -4.76
C PRO A 40 1.55 21.55 -3.27
N VAL A 41 2.78 21.87 -2.93
CA VAL A 41 3.24 21.86 -1.54
C VAL A 41 4.00 23.15 -1.27
N GLY A 42 3.82 23.68 -0.05
CA GLY A 42 4.55 24.84 0.40
C GLY A 42 4.07 26.13 -0.22
N ARG A 43 4.81 27.20 0.02
CA ARG A 43 4.43 28.52 -0.47
C ARG A 43 4.56 28.65 -1.98
N SER A 44 5.54 27.95 -2.55
CA SER A 44 5.77 27.99 -3.98
C SER A 44 4.72 27.25 -4.79
N LYS A 45 3.93 26.40 -4.13
CA LYS A 45 2.91 25.59 -4.80
C LYS A 45 3.50 24.67 -5.87
N GLU A 46 4.75 24.27 -5.70
CA GLU A 46 5.35 23.31 -6.61
C GLU A 46 4.71 21.95 -6.46
N LEU A 47 4.46 21.31 -7.61
CA LEU A 47 3.95 19.94 -7.61
C LEU A 47 5.01 19.02 -7.03
N THR A 48 4.65 18.28 -6.02
CA THR A 48 5.55 17.39 -5.33
C THR A 48 5.01 15.97 -5.36
N ALA A 49 5.86 15.03 -5.73
CA ALA A 49 5.49 13.63 -5.77
C ALA A 49 5.30 13.12 -4.34
N PRO A 50 4.30 12.24 -4.13
CA PRO A 50 4.19 11.56 -2.85
C PRO A 50 5.46 10.78 -2.54
N PRO A 51 5.87 10.70 -1.27
CA PRO A 51 7.06 9.91 -0.91
C PRO A 51 7.02 8.47 -1.40
N VAL A 52 5.84 7.85 -1.40
CA VAL A 52 5.70 6.48 -1.90
C VAL A 52 6.01 6.39 -3.38
N LYS A 53 5.63 7.41 -4.17
CA LYS A 53 5.97 7.42 -5.60
C LYS A 53 7.49 7.43 -5.79
N THR A 54 8.17 8.31 -5.07
CA THR A 54 9.62 8.43 -5.18
C THR A 54 10.29 7.10 -4.84
N ALA A 55 9.86 6.47 -3.74
CA ALA A 55 10.42 5.19 -3.34
C ALA A 55 10.16 4.10 -4.39
N ALA A 56 8.94 4.06 -4.93
CA ALA A 56 8.59 3.04 -5.91
C ALA A 56 9.42 3.18 -7.18
N LEU A 57 9.64 4.41 -7.63
CA LEU A 57 10.47 4.66 -8.81
C LEU A 57 11.92 4.20 -8.57
N GLU A 58 12.45 4.49 -7.39
CA GLU A 58 13.79 4.01 -7.03
C GLU A 58 13.89 2.50 -7.03
N LEU A 59 12.81 1.84 -6.65
CA LEU A 59 12.76 0.39 -6.56
C LEU A 59 12.38 -0.28 -7.88
N GLY A 60 12.13 0.51 -8.91
CA GLY A 60 11.79 -0.02 -10.23
C GLY A 60 10.40 -0.59 -10.34
N ILE A 61 9.46 -0.13 -9.50
CA ILE A 61 8.09 -0.62 -9.49
C ILE A 61 7.19 0.32 -10.28
N PRO A 62 6.30 -0.21 -11.13
CA PRO A 62 5.33 0.65 -11.83
C PRO A 62 4.45 1.42 -10.85
N VAL A 63 4.14 2.66 -11.18
CA VAL A 63 3.34 3.55 -10.33
C VAL A 63 2.13 4.06 -11.10
N LEU A 64 0.98 4.04 -10.44
CA LEU A 64 -0.23 4.68 -10.95
C LEU A 64 -0.70 5.71 -9.93
N GLN A 65 -1.22 6.82 -10.43
CA GLN A 65 -1.67 7.93 -9.58
C GLN A 65 -3.09 8.36 -9.95
N PRO A 66 -4.08 7.46 -9.79
CA PRO A 66 -5.45 7.81 -10.17
C PRO A 66 -6.01 8.91 -9.28
N GLU A 67 -6.70 9.87 -9.87
CA GLU A 67 -7.41 10.88 -9.11
C GLU A 67 -8.49 10.24 -8.25
N LYS A 68 -9.21 9.28 -8.82
CA LYS A 68 -10.25 8.55 -8.11
C LYS A 68 -10.11 7.07 -8.43
N LEU A 69 -9.50 6.33 -7.53
CA LEU A 69 -9.24 4.92 -7.76
C LEU A 69 -10.50 4.14 -8.07
N ASN A 70 -11.58 4.38 -7.30
CA ASN A 70 -12.81 3.62 -7.52
C ASN A 70 -13.36 3.81 -8.93
N ALA A 71 -13.26 5.02 -9.47
CA ALA A 71 -13.78 5.31 -10.81
C ALA A 71 -12.90 4.71 -11.90
N GLU A 72 -11.60 4.62 -11.65
CA GLU A 72 -10.63 4.13 -12.65
C GLU A 72 -10.30 2.66 -12.47
N PHE A 73 -10.89 2.03 -11.48
CA PHE A 73 -10.49 0.69 -11.07
C PHE A 73 -10.64 -0.35 -12.18
N ALA A 74 -11.72 -0.32 -12.92
CA ALA A 74 -11.95 -1.33 -13.96
C ALA A 74 -10.83 -1.32 -14.99
N THR A 75 -10.37 -0.13 -15.38
CA THR A 75 -9.26 0.02 -16.33
C THR A 75 -7.96 -0.52 -15.73
N ILE A 76 -7.70 -0.18 -14.48
CA ILE A 76 -6.48 -0.63 -13.80
C ILE A 76 -6.49 -2.15 -13.65
N ALA A 77 -7.61 -2.70 -13.21
CA ALA A 77 -7.72 -4.15 -13.00
C ALA A 77 -7.56 -4.93 -14.31
N ALA A 78 -7.94 -4.32 -15.43
CA ALA A 78 -7.79 -4.97 -16.74
C ALA A 78 -6.35 -4.94 -17.25
N SER A 79 -5.49 -4.11 -16.66
CA SER A 79 -4.14 -3.89 -17.16
C SER A 79 -3.08 -4.73 -16.46
N ILE A 80 -3.39 -5.36 -15.34
CA ILE A 80 -2.42 -6.18 -14.62
C ILE A 80 -3.09 -7.43 -14.08
N ASP A 81 -2.28 -8.40 -13.74
CA ASP A 81 -2.77 -9.63 -13.11
C ASP A 81 -3.31 -9.33 -11.73
N ARG A 82 -4.34 -10.07 -11.36
CA ARG A 82 -4.97 -9.94 -10.07
C ARG A 82 -3.96 -10.29 -8.97
N PRO A 83 -3.74 -9.41 -8.00
CA PRO A 83 -2.73 -9.68 -6.96
C PRO A 83 -3.24 -10.66 -5.92
N ASP A 84 -2.32 -11.28 -5.19
CA ASP A 84 -2.69 -12.08 -4.04
C ASP A 84 -3.17 -11.20 -2.90
N PHE A 85 -2.48 -10.09 -2.67
CA PHE A 85 -2.82 -9.14 -1.61
C PHE A 85 -2.89 -7.73 -2.16
N LEU A 86 -3.80 -6.96 -1.58
CA LEU A 86 -3.83 -5.51 -1.75
C LEU A 86 -3.43 -4.94 -0.39
N VAL A 87 -2.26 -4.31 -0.31
CA VAL A 87 -1.78 -3.75 0.96
C VAL A 87 -1.96 -2.25 0.92
N VAL A 88 -2.70 -1.73 1.90
CA VAL A 88 -3.06 -0.31 1.95
C VAL A 88 -2.45 0.31 3.20
N VAL A 89 -1.63 1.34 3.01
CA VAL A 89 -0.95 2.03 4.10
C VAL A 89 -1.09 3.52 3.85
N ALA A 90 -2.02 4.16 4.54
CA ALA A 90 -2.24 5.61 4.44
C ALA A 90 -2.38 6.07 2.99
N TYR A 91 -3.29 5.46 2.26
CA TYR A 91 -3.45 5.78 0.84
C TYR A 91 -4.13 7.14 0.62
N GLY A 92 -5.23 7.40 1.31
CA GLY A 92 -5.90 8.69 1.22
C GLY A 92 -7.18 8.71 0.41
N GLN A 93 -7.66 7.57 -0.05
CA GLN A 93 -8.97 7.45 -0.70
C GLN A 93 -9.71 6.27 -0.09
N LEU A 94 -11.03 6.39 -0.06
CA LEU A 94 -11.87 5.27 0.37
C LEU A 94 -11.92 4.25 -0.74
N LEU A 95 -11.85 2.98 -0.37
CA LEU A 95 -11.86 1.89 -1.33
C LEU A 95 -13.25 1.28 -1.44
N SER A 96 -13.71 1.12 -2.67
CA SER A 96 -15.01 0.51 -2.94
C SER A 96 -14.95 -0.99 -2.66
N GLN A 97 -16.13 -1.61 -2.58
CA GLN A 97 -16.21 -3.05 -2.42
C GLN A 97 -15.51 -3.79 -3.56
N ALA A 98 -15.65 -3.28 -4.78
CA ALA A 98 -14.99 -3.90 -5.93
C ALA A 98 -13.47 -3.94 -5.76
N VAL A 99 -12.89 -2.85 -5.26
CA VAL A 99 -11.45 -2.80 -5.02
C VAL A 99 -11.07 -3.76 -3.91
N LEU A 100 -11.85 -3.80 -2.84
CA LEU A 100 -11.55 -4.67 -1.69
C LEU A 100 -11.66 -6.15 -2.04
N GLU A 101 -12.47 -6.50 -3.02
CA GLU A 101 -12.65 -7.90 -3.44
C GLU A 101 -11.67 -8.32 -4.53
N TRP A 102 -10.87 -7.37 -5.02
CA TRP A 102 -9.96 -7.66 -6.11
C TRP A 102 -8.86 -8.67 -5.76
N PRO A 103 -8.17 -8.55 -4.61
CA PRO A 103 -7.07 -9.50 -4.34
C PRO A 103 -7.60 -10.91 -4.14
N LEU A 104 -6.80 -11.88 -4.58
CA LEU A 104 -7.17 -13.28 -4.49
C LEU A 104 -7.29 -13.76 -3.05
N ILE A 105 -6.41 -13.27 -2.17
CA ILE A 105 -6.39 -13.73 -0.79
C ILE A 105 -7.05 -12.73 0.14
N ALA A 106 -6.54 -11.49 0.20
CA ALA A 106 -7.12 -10.51 1.12
C ALA A 106 -6.64 -9.10 0.83
N PRO A 107 -7.50 -8.10 1.10
CA PRO A 107 -7.05 -6.73 1.26
C PRO A 107 -6.58 -6.54 2.69
N ILE A 108 -5.44 -5.88 2.86
CA ILE A 108 -4.82 -5.68 4.16
C ILE A 108 -4.57 -4.20 4.37
N ASN A 109 -5.04 -3.69 5.49
CA ASN A 109 -4.80 -2.29 5.86
C ASN A 109 -3.83 -2.23 7.01
N VAL A 110 -2.79 -1.40 6.86
CA VAL A 110 -1.81 -1.19 7.91
C VAL A 110 -2.02 0.19 8.48
N HIS A 111 -2.34 0.26 9.78
CA HIS A 111 -2.58 1.52 10.45
C HIS A 111 -1.31 2.02 11.12
N GLY A 112 -1.09 3.33 11.08
CA GLY A 112 -0.02 3.95 11.82
C GLY A 112 -0.35 4.10 13.29
N ARG A 113 -1.52 3.63 13.67
CA ARG A 113 -2.00 3.77 15.01
C ARG A 113 -1.71 2.51 15.80
N ARG A 114 -1.23 2.67 17.00
CA ARG A 114 -0.92 1.53 17.83
C ARG A 114 -2.17 0.99 18.49
N LEU A 115 -2.24 -0.31 18.61
CA LEU A 115 -3.37 -0.93 19.23
C LEU A 115 -3.31 -0.89 20.74
N ALA A 116 -2.15 -0.94 21.31
CA ALA A 116 -2.04 -0.96 22.77
C ALA A 116 -1.26 0.25 23.21
N ARG A 117 -0.19 0.08 23.79
CA ARG A 117 0.50 1.10 24.54
C ARG A 117 1.44 1.94 23.78
N GLY A 118 1.33 2.10 22.59
CA GLY A 118 2.27 2.95 21.95
C GLY A 118 3.68 2.41 21.95
N ARG A 119 3.86 1.18 21.59
CA ARG A 119 5.17 0.60 21.47
C ARG A 119 5.74 0.82 20.10
N GLY A 120 7.00 0.58 19.94
CA GLY A 120 7.63 0.69 18.66
C GLY A 120 6.97 -0.22 17.63
N ALA A 121 7.04 0.18 16.36
CA ALA A 121 6.44 -0.60 15.29
C ALA A 121 7.35 -1.76 14.90
N PRO A 122 6.81 -2.94 14.73
CA PRO A 122 7.56 -4.08 14.21
C PRO A 122 7.71 -3.96 12.71
N PRO A 123 8.56 -4.79 12.11
CA PRO A 123 8.63 -4.83 10.66
C PRO A 123 7.27 -5.16 10.06
N ILE A 124 6.92 -4.46 9.00
CA ILE A 124 5.62 -4.63 8.37
C ILE A 124 5.47 -6.04 7.77
N GLU A 125 6.51 -6.57 7.19
CA GLU A 125 6.44 -7.90 6.59
C GLU A 125 6.12 -8.96 7.64
N HIS A 126 6.63 -8.77 8.86
CA HIS A 126 6.32 -9.70 9.93
C HIS A 126 4.84 -9.64 10.28
N ALA A 127 4.29 -8.45 10.38
CA ALA A 127 2.87 -8.27 10.70
C ALA A 127 1.99 -8.88 9.62
N VAL A 128 2.36 -8.71 8.36
CA VAL A 128 1.57 -9.26 7.25
C VAL A 128 1.63 -10.78 7.25
N LEU A 129 2.81 -11.36 7.47
CA LEU A 129 2.98 -12.81 7.44
C LEU A 129 2.31 -13.51 8.62
N HIS A 130 2.34 -12.91 9.78
CA HIS A 130 1.87 -13.55 11.00
C HIS A 130 0.55 -13.02 11.52
N GLY A 131 0.03 -11.94 10.93
CA GLY A 131 -1.21 -11.35 11.39
C GLY A 131 -1.11 -10.83 12.81
N ASP A 132 0.08 -10.42 13.21
CA ASP A 132 0.35 -10.03 14.58
C ASP A 132 -0.18 -8.64 14.87
N ALA A 133 -1.19 -8.56 15.72
CA ALA A 133 -1.81 -7.29 16.08
C ALA A 133 -1.24 -6.68 17.35
N GLU A 134 -0.25 -7.32 17.95
CA GLU A 134 0.31 -6.83 19.21
C GLU A 134 1.48 -5.89 19.01
N THR A 135 1.68 -5.46 17.82
CA THR A 135 2.79 -4.60 17.48
C THR A 135 2.36 -3.15 17.49
N GLY A 136 3.28 -2.24 17.26
CA GLY A 136 2.95 -0.82 17.16
C GLY A 136 2.19 -0.45 15.91
N ILE A 137 2.03 -1.39 14.98
CA ILE A 137 1.27 -1.20 13.76
C ILE A 137 0.18 -2.25 13.69
N ALA A 138 -1.07 -1.80 13.55
CA ALA A 138 -2.19 -2.69 13.43
C ALA A 138 -2.35 -3.11 11.97
N VAL A 139 -2.48 -4.40 11.73
CA VAL A 139 -2.71 -4.96 10.40
C VAL A 139 -4.09 -5.60 10.42
N GLN A 140 -4.95 -5.16 9.53
CA GLN A 140 -6.33 -5.64 9.48
C GLN A 140 -6.69 -6.07 8.07
N ARG A 141 -7.45 -7.17 8.00
CA ARG A 141 -8.10 -7.50 6.76
C ARG A 141 -9.24 -6.52 6.55
N MET A 142 -9.28 -5.86 5.41
CA MET A 142 -10.28 -4.84 5.16
C MET A 142 -11.60 -5.46 4.73
N VAL A 143 -12.67 -4.93 5.30
CA VAL A 143 -14.03 -5.27 4.86
C VAL A 143 -14.80 -3.96 4.78
N LYS A 144 -15.75 -3.91 3.87
CA LYS A 144 -16.56 -2.73 3.75
C LYS A 144 -17.85 -2.87 4.54
#